data_d3578c3b35097e75091ed2caeadf9ae0
#
_entry.id   d3578c3b35097e75091ed2caeadf9ae0
#
_cell.length_a   1.000
_cell.length_b   1.000
_cell.length_c   1.000
_cell.angle_alpha   90.00
_cell.angle_beta   90.00
_cell.angle_gamma   90.00
#
_symmetry.space_group_name_H-M   'P 1'
#
loop_
_entity.id
_entity.type
_entity.pdbx_description
1 polymer ?
#
loop_
_entity_poly.entity_id
_entity_poly.type
_entity_poly.pdbx_seq_one_letter_code
_entity_poly.pdbx_strand_id
1 'polypeptide(L)' 'MARDTKFLLGEKARITAAGGFVDFGRVNGNLALSRAIGDFEFKKSAELSPEQQIVTAYPDVTVHDIGDDDEFLIIACDGV' A
#
# COMPACT_ATOMS: atom_id res chain seq x y z
N MET A 1 3.09 -16.17 -5.23
CA MET A 1 2.77 -14.81 -5.40
C MET A 1 3.99 -13.94 -5.48
N ALA A 2 3.99 -13.11 -6.42
CA ALA A 2 5.14 -12.26 -6.60
C ALA A 2 5.15 -11.17 -5.55
N ARG A 3 5.77 -11.45 -4.45
CA ARG A 3 5.91 -10.49 -3.40
C ARG A 3 6.46 -9.16 -3.91
N ASP A 4 7.33 -9.23 -4.89
CA ASP A 4 7.98 -8.05 -5.42
C ASP A 4 6.99 -7.08 -6.04
N THR A 5 5.85 -7.57 -6.50
CA THR A 5 4.86 -6.71 -7.11
C THR A 5 4.17 -5.80 -6.12
N LYS A 6 4.23 -6.11 -4.82
CA LYS A 6 3.65 -5.25 -3.80
C LYS A 6 4.35 -3.91 -3.75
N PHE A 7 5.64 -3.90 -4.02
CA PHE A 7 6.45 -2.69 -3.90
C PHE A 7 6.84 -2.20 -5.28
N LEU A 8 5.82 -1.91 -6.09
CA LEU A 8 6.04 -1.30 -7.38
C LEU A 8 6.69 0.06 -7.21
N LEU A 9 7.16 0.62 -8.31
CA LEU A 9 7.91 1.88 -8.27
C LEU A 9 7.22 2.96 -7.46
N GLY A 10 5.91 3.09 -7.61
CA GLY A 10 5.16 4.11 -6.88
C GLY A 10 5.21 3.91 -5.37
N GLU A 11 5.11 2.65 -4.92
CA GLU A 11 5.19 2.34 -3.50
C GLU A 11 6.58 2.61 -2.95
N LYS A 12 7.61 2.16 -3.66
CA LYS A 12 8.99 2.39 -3.22
C LYS A 12 9.32 3.87 -3.22
N ALA A 13 8.84 4.61 -4.19
CA ALA A 13 9.08 6.05 -4.25
C ALA A 13 8.49 6.77 -3.05
N ARG A 14 7.25 6.42 -2.68
CA ARG A 14 6.61 7.01 -1.50
C ARG A 14 7.38 6.68 -0.23
N ILE A 15 7.73 5.40 -0.06
CA ILE A 15 8.45 4.93 1.12
C ILE A 15 9.79 5.66 1.27
N THR A 16 10.53 5.74 0.17
CA THR A 16 11.83 6.40 0.17
C THR A 16 11.69 7.90 0.44
N ALA A 17 10.71 8.55 -0.19
CA ALA A 17 10.49 9.97 0.02
C ALA A 17 10.10 10.28 1.46
N ALA A 18 9.45 9.33 2.14
CA ALA A 18 9.06 9.47 3.53
C ALA A 18 10.17 9.13 4.51
N GLY A 19 11.36 8.78 4.01
CA GLY A 19 12.49 8.48 4.87
C GLY A 19 12.67 7.01 5.20
N GLY A 20 11.89 6.13 4.57
CA GLY A 20 12.02 4.70 4.78
C GLY A 20 12.82 4.03 3.69
N PHE A 21 12.83 2.71 3.72
CA PHE A 21 13.49 1.90 2.69
C PHE A 21 12.78 0.56 2.57
N VAL A 22 13.07 -0.15 1.48
CA VAL A 22 12.55 -1.49 1.25
C VAL A 22 13.72 -2.44 1.15
N ASP A 23 13.68 -3.52 1.92
CA ASP A 23 14.75 -4.50 1.97
C ASP A 23 14.13 -5.89 2.07
N PHE A 24 14.51 -6.79 1.15
CA PHE A 24 13.95 -8.13 1.09
C PHE A 24 12.42 -8.14 1.03
N GLY A 25 11.85 -7.19 0.30
CA GLY A 25 10.41 -7.09 0.16
C GLY A 25 9.70 -6.60 1.41
N ARG A 26 10.42 -5.96 2.32
CA ARG A 26 9.86 -5.45 3.57
C ARG A 26 10.17 -3.99 3.76
N VAL A 27 9.18 -3.25 4.24
CA VAL A 27 9.34 -1.84 4.58
C VAL A 27 10.21 -1.75 5.83
N ASN A 28 11.28 -0.97 5.75
CA ASN A 28 12.26 -0.83 6.82
C ASN A 28 12.81 -2.18 7.31
N GLY A 29 12.78 -3.17 6.44
CA GLY A 29 13.26 -4.51 6.77
C GLY A 29 12.34 -5.33 7.66
N ASN A 30 11.16 -4.81 8.01
CA ASN A 30 10.25 -5.45 8.97
C ASN A 30 8.90 -5.80 8.40
N LEU A 31 8.19 -4.84 7.85
CA LEU A 31 6.79 -5.00 7.49
C LEU A 31 6.65 -5.42 6.03
N ALA A 32 5.95 -6.51 5.80
CA ALA A 32 5.76 -7.04 4.44
C ALA A 32 4.66 -6.35 3.66
N LEU A 33 4.09 -5.30 4.20
CA LEU A 33 3.00 -4.54 3.58
C LEU A 33 3.43 -3.09 3.39
N SER A 34 2.88 -2.42 2.39
CA SER A 34 3.12 -0.99 2.17
C SER A 34 1.92 -0.15 2.56
N ARG A 35 0.78 -0.78 2.79
CA ARG A 35 -0.43 -0.08 3.19
C ARG A 35 -1.16 -0.86 4.27
N ALA A 36 -1.58 -0.17 5.30
CA ALA A 36 -2.23 -0.81 6.43
C ALA A 36 -2.95 0.22 7.29
N ILE A 37 -3.98 -0.22 7.98
CA ILE A 37 -4.61 0.55 9.04
C ILE A 37 -3.77 0.29 10.29
N GLY A 38 -3.53 1.34 11.07
CA GLY A 38 -2.68 1.19 12.25
C GLY A 38 -1.21 1.29 11.88
N ASP A 39 -0.37 0.46 12.49
CA ASP A 39 1.08 0.46 12.29
C ASP A 39 1.66 1.86 12.40
N PHE A 40 1.36 2.53 13.52
CA PHE A 40 1.65 3.94 13.70
C PHE A 40 3.12 4.27 13.70
N GLU A 41 3.98 3.32 13.99
CA GLU A 41 5.42 3.54 13.95
C GLU A 41 5.93 3.93 12.57
N PHE A 42 5.17 3.62 11.54
CA PHE A 42 5.49 4.01 10.16
C PHE A 42 4.75 5.27 9.71
N LYS A 43 4.09 5.96 10.64
CA LYS A 43 3.21 7.08 10.33
C LYS A 43 3.51 8.30 11.20
N LYS A 44 4.79 8.54 11.47
CA LYS A 44 5.20 9.56 12.44
C LYS A 44 5.75 10.84 11.82
N SER A 45 5.76 10.94 10.51
CA SER A 45 6.33 12.11 9.85
C SER A 45 5.35 13.26 9.90
N ALA A 46 5.60 14.24 10.78
CA ALA A 46 4.65 15.30 11.05
C ALA A 46 4.43 16.24 9.87
N GLU A 47 5.42 16.37 8.99
CA GLU A 47 5.31 17.26 7.85
C GLU A 47 4.67 16.60 6.62
N LEU A 48 4.37 15.30 6.68
CA LEU A 48 3.75 14.60 5.57
C LEU A 48 2.27 14.37 5.82
N SER A 49 1.49 14.40 4.74
CA SER A 49 0.07 14.05 4.84
C SER A 49 -0.10 12.55 5.09
N PRO A 50 -1.27 12.09 5.52
CA PRO A 50 -1.49 10.67 5.77
C PRO A 50 -1.17 9.78 4.58
N GLU A 51 -1.46 10.21 3.36
CA GLU A 51 -1.20 9.41 2.17
C GLU A 51 0.26 9.40 1.76
N GLN A 52 1.10 10.22 2.36
CA GLN A 52 2.52 10.32 2.05
C GLN A 52 3.41 9.61 3.07
N GLN A 53 2.84 9.04 4.10
CA GLN A 53 3.62 8.36 5.13
C GLN A 53 4.30 7.10 4.58
N ILE A 54 5.27 6.58 5.30
CA ILE A 54 5.98 5.35 4.90
C ILE A 54 4.98 4.23 4.62
N VAL A 55 4.05 4.02 5.56
CA VAL A 55 2.92 3.12 5.38
C VAL A 55 1.66 3.97 5.46
N THR A 56 0.71 3.73 4.60
CA THR A 56 -0.53 4.50 4.58
C THR A 56 -1.72 3.58 4.47
N ALA A 57 -2.84 4.00 5.06
CA ALA A 57 -4.11 3.30 4.89
C ALA A 57 -4.86 3.80 3.64
N TYR A 58 -4.35 4.81 2.97
CA TYR A 58 -5.02 5.41 1.82
C TYR A 58 -5.06 4.43 0.66
N PRO A 59 -6.25 4.05 0.17
CA PRO A 59 -6.35 3.04 -0.89
C PRO A 59 -6.20 3.66 -2.27
N ASP A 60 -5.87 2.83 -3.24
CA ASP A 60 -6.05 3.21 -4.62
C ASP A 60 -7.53 3.08 -4.95
N VAL A 61 -8.06 4.05 -5.66
CA VAL A 61 -9.48 4.07 -5.99
C VAL A 61 -9.63 4.12 -7.51
N THR A 62 -10.44 3.22 -8.03
CA THR A 62 -10.88 3.29 -9.41
C THR A 62 -12.40 3.32 -9.42
N VAL A 63 -12.96 3.91 -10.46
CA VAL A 63 -14.41 4.01 -10.59
C VAL A 63 -14.83 3.21 -11.82
N HIS A 64 -15.83 2.36 -11.63
CA HIS A 64 -16.35 1.53 -12.69
C HIS A 64 -17.87 1.59 -12.66
N ASP A 65 -18.46 2.00 -13.78
CA ASP A 65 -19.91 2.02 -13.91
C ASP A 65 -20.42 0.60 -14.14
N ILE A 66 -21.41 0.19 -13.37
CA ILE A 66 -21.98 -1.14 -13.52
C ILE A 66 -22.63 -1.25 -14.91
N GLY A 67 -22.21 -2.25 -15.66
CA GLY A 67 -22.70 -2.48 -16.99
C GLY A 67 -23.38 -3.83 -17.13
N ASP A 68 -24.01 -4.04 -18.28
CA ASP A 68 -24.75 -5.28 -18.52
C ASP A 68 -23.85 -6.51 -18.58
N ASP A 69 -22.57 -6.32 -18.85
CA ASP A 69 -21.60 -7.41 -18.92
C ASP A 69 -21.08 -7.83 -17.55
N ASP A 70 -21.33 -7.03 -16.52
CA ASP A 70 -20.84 -7.35 -15.18
C ASP A 70 -21.70 -8.45 -14.56
N GLU A 71 -21.05 -9.50 -14.07
CA GLU A 71 -21.76 -10.66 -13.53
C GLU A 71 -21.76 -10.73 -12.03
N PHE A 72 -20.65 -10.30 -11.39
CA PHE A 72 -20.56 -10.41 -9.93
C PHE A 72 -19.47 -9.50 -9.41
N LEU A 73 -19.48 -9.33 -8.09
CA LEU A 73 -18.47 -8.55 -7.36
C LEU A 73 -17.71 -9.51 -6.44
N ILE A 74 -16.40 -9.37 -6.41
CA ILE A 74 -15.56 -10.13 -5.49
C ILE A 74 -14.95 -9.17 -4.49
N ILE A 75 -15.12 -9.47 -3.21
CA ILE A 75 -14.46 -8.74 -2.12
C ILE A 75 -13.56 -9.74 -1.43
N ALA A 76 -12.25 -9.45 -1.43
CA ALA A 76 -11.28 -10.43 -0.97
C ALA A 76 -10.08 -9.77 -0.32
N CYS A 77 -9.34 -10.55 0.45
CA CYS A 77 -8.04 -10.17 0.97
C CYS A 77 -7.00 -11.13 0.42
N ASP A 78 -5.78 -11.06 0.93
CA ASP A 78 -4.68 -11.81 0.37
C ASP A 78 -4.73 -13.31 0.66
N GLY A 79 -5.67 -13.76 1.46
CA GLY A 79 -5.86 -15.17 1.73
C GLY A 79 -6.60 -15.95 0.65
N VAL A 80 -7.01 -15.24 -0.39
CA VAL A 80 -7.77 -15.87 -1.47
C VAL A 80 -6.85 -16.54 -2.47
#